data_4324e9285ac712f160580738500a6531
#
_entry.id   4324e9285ac712f160580738500a6531
#
_cell.length_a   1.000
_cell.length_b   1.000
_cell.length_c   1.000
_cell.angle_alpha   90.00
_cell.angle_beta   90.00
_cell.angle_gamma   90.00
#
_symmetry.space_group_name_H-M   'P 1'
#
loop_
_entity.id
_entity.type
_entity.pdbx_description
1 polymer ?
#
loop_
_entity_poly.entity_id
_entity_poly.type
_entity_poly.pdbx_seq_one_letter_code
_entity_poly.pdbx_strand_id
1 'polypeptide(L)'
;MTNHEKRRQEDAKKKAKSNTRAKSGAGSKNAGRSHAARRVGASDSPCPVDARCGGCKNLCVPYTKQLIDKQLRIERLFAPLAPDGTISLIKGMKDPYHYRNKVISPFAPGKKLPPRGQDRKAIDPHNRKAADVRGAKGGKGKRSQARYEILTGMYAAGSHELVPTDKCLIENETAKKVVLAVRDIMRKHDVAPYREDTGTGFMRHVVVRVGHTSGEVLVTLVTNSDDFPSSKSFCRELIRLCPAVTTVVQNVNERQTNVILGDKERVLYGPGFILDELCGLSFRISSKSFYQVNATQTEVLYRAAMDLAGFDGTQVAIDAYCGTGTIGLVAAKSGAARVIGVDSVESAIRDARTNARHNGVENAEFVAGDATDFMCELAKEGVLGAESPEEGAQAGGLVVLMDPPRAGSTEEFLRAAAALAPERIVYISCNPETQARDVEFLDSIGYAVVAVQPVDMFPHTDHIECIVALEPVDSLSPDRWSKEGGEEEAPDDEGTPDAEEASGGETDAADPADVAAAEEVE
;
A
#
# COMPACT_ATOMS: atom_id res chain seq x y z
N MET A 1 48.35 -23.17 -10.32
CA MET A 1 47.57 -24.33 -9.81
C MET A 1 48.12 -25.58 -10.47
N THR A 2 48.72 -26.46 -9.68
CA THR A 2 49.34 -27.68 -10.15
C THR A 2 48.28 -28.78 -10.36
N ASN A 3 48.57 -29.74 -11.25
CA ASN A 3 47.69 -30.89 -11.54
C ASN A 3 47.27 -31.71 -10.30
N HIS A 4 47.94 -31.52 -9.19
CA HIS A 4 47.64 -32.16 -7.91
C HIS A 4 46.47 -31.48 -7.16
N GLU A 5 46.28 -30.16 -7.32
CA GLU A 5 45.20 -29.39 -6.71
C GLU A 5 43.85 -29.63 -7.43
N LYS A 6 43.85 -29.82 -8.74
CA LYS A 6 42.65 -30.17 -9.52
C LYS A 6 42.11 -31.55 -9.16
N ARG A 7 42.97 -32.53 -8.92
CA ARG A 7 42.52 -33.86 -8.48
C ARG A 7 41.91 -33.86 -7.06
N ARG A 8 42.43 -33.06 -6.14
CA ARG A 8 41.83 -32.93 -4.78
C ARG A 8 40.47 -32.27 -4.80
N GLN A 9 40.19 -31.33 -5.69
CA GLN A 9 38.88 -30.71 -5.85
C GLN A 9 37.84 -31.63 -6.49
N GLU A 10 38.23 -32.50 -7.42
CA GLU A 10 37.34 -33.51 -8.02
C GLU A 10 36.97 -34.63 -7.03
N ASP A 11 37.89 -35.07 -6.21
CA ASP A 11 37.63 -36.10 -5.19
C ASP A 11 36.76 -35.58 -4.03
N ALA A 12 36.88 -34.30 -3.68
CA ALA A 12 35.97 -33.63 -2.73
C ALA A 12 34.54 -33.52 -3.26
N LYS A 13 34.37 -33.25 -4.57
CA LYS A 13 33.04 -33.20 -5.20
C LYS A 13 32.39 -34.58 -5.37
N LYS A 14 33.17 -35.65 -5.49
CA LYS A 14 32.65 -37.03 -5.52
C LYS A 14 32.23 -37.54 -4.16
N LYS A 15 32.90 -37.14 -3.06
CA LYS A 15 32.50 -37.49 -1.69
C LYS A 15 31.25 -36.78 -1.22
N ALA A 16 30.98 -35.57 -1.72
CA ALA A 16 29.76 -34.84 -1.40
C ALA A 16 28.48 -35.41 -2.05
N LYS A 17 28.63 -36.13 -3.21
CA LYS A 17 27.51 -36.77 -3.92
C LYS A 17 27.12 -38.16 -3.42
N SER A 18 27.94 -38.81 -2.60
CA SER A 18 27.64 -40.16 -2.08
C SER A 18 26.94 -40.20 -0.71
N ASN A 19 26.79 -39.05 -0.02
CA ASN A 19 26.16 -38.99 1.32
C ASN A 19 24.67 -38.60 1.32
N THR A 20 24.05 -38.45 0.15
CA THR A 20 22.61 -38.08 0.05
C THR A 20 21.69 -39.24 -0.33
N ARG A 21 22.18 -40.52 -0.22
CA ARG A 21 21.35 -41.67 -0.59
C ARG A 21 21.39 -42.79 0.45
N ALA A 22 21.10 -42.50 1.71
CA ALA A 22 20.67 -43.50 2.69
C ALA A 22 20.18 -42.80 3.96
N LYS A 23 18.87 -42.61 4.09
CA LYS A 23 18.09 -42.67 5.34
C LYS A 23 16.64 -42.33 5.02
N SER A 24 15.93 -43.32 4.53
CA SER A 24 14.47 -43.39 4.65
C SER A 24 14.17 -44.40 5.76
N GLY A 25 13.37 -44.02 6.75
CA GLY A 25 12.70 -44.95 7.64
C GLY A 25 13.05 -44.79 9.11
N ALA A 26 12.25 -44.07 9.83
CA ALA A 26 11.61 -44.47 11.08
C ALA A 26 10.96 -43.25 11.73
N GLY A 27 9.67 -43.33 12.02
CA GLY A 27 8.86 -42.23 12.54
C GLY A 27 9.17 -41.90 13.98
N SER A 28 8.97 -40.62 14.31
CA SER A 28 8.63 -40.17 15.64
C SER A 28 7.67 -39.01 15.52
N LYS A 29 6.45 -39.22 15.98
CA LYS A 29 5.43 -38.21 16.18
C LYS A 29 5.86 -37.36 17.36
N ASN A 30 6.19 -36.10 17.17
CA ASN A 30 6.05 -35.08 18.20
C ASN A 30 5.47 -33.82 17.57
N ALA A 31 4.24 -33.55 17.98
CA ALA A 31 3.44 -32.43 17.53
C ALA A 31 3.93 -31.16 18.23
N GLY A 32 4.65 -30.31 17.52
CA GLY A 32 4.74 -28.89 17.84
C GLY A 32 3.38 -28.24 17.52
N ARG A 33 2.63 -27.88 18.57
CA ARG A 33 1.40 -27.10 18.45
C ARG A 33 1.78 -25.65 18.10
N SER A 34 1.81 -25.33 16.81
CA SER A 34 1.64 -23.96 16.35
C SER A 34 0.20 -23.53 16.68
N HIS A 35 0.03 -22.39 17.36
CA HIS A 35 -1.27 -21.75 17.54
C HIS A 35 -1.77 -21.24 16.18
N ALA A 36 -2.22 -22.13 15.31
CA ALA A 36 -3.11 -21.78 14.23
C ALA A 36 -4.45 -21.39 14.87
N ALA A 37 -4.74 -20.09 14.95
CA ALA A 37 -6.07 -19.61 15.28
C ALA A 37 -7.06 -20.36 14.36
N ARG A 38 -8.00 -21.09 14.96
CA ARG A 38 -9.10 -21.77 14.26
C ARG A 38 -9.80 -20.70 13.40
N ARG A 39 -9.58 -20.70 12.09
CA ARG A 39 -10.47 -19.99 11.15
C ARG A 39 -11.87 -20.55 11.40
N VAL A 40 -12.78 -19.68 11.77
CA VAL A 40 -14.23 -19.96 11.82
C VAL A 40 -14.57 -20.58 10.48
N GLY A 41 -15.38 -21.64 10.45
CA GLY A 41 -15.59 -22.48 9.27
C GLY A 41 -15.97 -21.66 8.05
N ALA A 42 -15.44 -22.02 6.88
CA ALA A 42 -15.65 -21.35 5.58
C ALA A 42 -17.13 -21.21 5.15
N SER A 43 -18.09 -21.73 5.93
CA SER A 43 -19.52 -21.65 5.69
C SER A 43 -20.16 -20.30 6.06
N ASP A 44 -19.52 -19.47 6.89
CA ASP A 44 -20.13 -18.26 7.46
C ASP A 44 -19.57 -16.96 6.89
N SER A 45 -18.59 -17.02 5.97
CA SER A 45 -18.05 -15.83 5.34
C SER A 45 -19.04 -15.23 4.33
N PRO A 46 -19.25 -13.91 4.36
CA PRO A 46 -20.05 -13.23 3.34
C PRO A 46 -19.38 -13.22 1.96
N CYS A 47 -18.10 -13.59 1.87
CA CYS A 47 -17.34 -13.68 0.63
C CYS A 47 -17.07 -15.14 0.23
N PRO A 48 -17.52 -15.59 -0.94
CA PRO A 48 -17.41 -17.00 -1.34
C PRO A 48 -15.96 -17.46 -1.60
N VAL A 49 -15.01 -16.53 -1.71
CA VAL A 49 -13.60 -16.81 -1.98
C VAL A 49 -12.66 -16.44 -0.82
N ASP A 50 -13.20 -16.04 0.32
CA ASP A 50 -12.47 -15.56 1.49
C ASP A 50 -11.35 -16.51 1.93
N ALA A 51 -11.62 -17.81 1.96
CA ALA A 51 -10.64 -18.83 2.36
C ALA A 51 -9.41 -18.94 1.43
N ARG A 52 -9.51 -18.41 0.20
CA ARG A 52 -8.45 -18.50 -0.83
C ARG A 52 -7.85 -17.14 -1.18
N CYS A 53 -8.68 -16.08 -1.14
CA CYS A 53 -8.29 -14.72 -1.48
C CYS A 53 -7.36 -14.13 -0.40
N GLY A 54 -6.29 -13.45 -0.80
CA GLY A 54 -5.36 -12.77 0.12
C GLY A 54 -5.81 -11.36 0.55
N GLY A 55 -6.94 -10.85 0.03
CA GLY A 55 -7.31 -9.44 0.21
C GLY A 55 -7.90 -9.08 1.58
N CYS A 56 -8.48 -10.04 2.31
CA CYS A 56 -9.10 -9.81 3.62
C CYS A 56 -8.69 -10.91 4.59
N LYS A 57 -8.20 -10.53 5.78
CA LYS A 57 -7.85 -11.50 6.84
C LYS A 57 -8.97 -11.65 7.87
N ASN A 58 -9.75 -10.59 8.08
CA ASN A 58 -10.68 -10.44 9.21
C ASN A 58 -12.16 -10.31 8.79
N LEU A 59 -12.51 -10.65 7.53
CA LEU A 59 -13.88 -10.47 7.01
C LEU A 59 -14.94 -11.24 7.80
N CYS A 60 -14.58 -12.41 8.37
CA CYS A 60 -15.45 -13.22 9.22
C CYS A 60 -15.53 -12.75 10.68
N VAL A 61 -14.73 -11.76 11.07
CA VAL A 61 -14.71 -11.20 12.43
C VAL A 61 -15.67 -10.01 12.47
N PRO A 62 -16.59 -9.93 13.45
CA PRO A 62 -17.45 -8.76 13.59
C PRO A 62 -16.62 -7.47 13.64
N TYR A 63 -17.04 -6.43 12.93
CA TYR A 63 -16.23 -5.22 12.75
C TYR A 63 -15.88 -4.52 14.07
N THR A 64 -16.82 -4.48 15.03
CA THR A 64 -16.56 -3.97 16.39
C THR A 64 -15.43 -4.72 17.09
N LYS A 65 -15.34 -6.06 16.89
CA LYS A 65 -14.24 -6.84 17.46
C LYS A 65 -12.92 -6.54 16.75
N GLN A 66 -12.92 -6.33 15.43
CA GLN A 66 -11.71 -5.90 14.71
C GLN A 66 -11.16 -4.59 15.28
N LEU A 67 -12.03 -3.61 15.57
CA LEU A 67 -11.65 -2.34 16.19
C LEU A 67 -11.05 -2.53 17.58
N ILE A 68 -11.65 -3.40 18.40
CA ILE A 68 -11.11 -3.74 19.73
C ILE A 68 -9.71 -4.39 19.62
N ASP A 69 -9.56 -5.36 18.71
CA ASP A 69 -8.28 -6.07 18.55
C ASP A 69 -7.18 -5.10 18.05
N LYS A 70 -7.52 -4.17 17.15
CA LYS A 70 -6.63 -3.10 16.67
C LYS A 70 -6.29 -2.12 17.79
N GLN A 71 -7.26 -1.68 18.57
CA GLN A 71 -7.06 -0.81 19.74
C GLN A 71 -6.07 -1.41 20.72
N LEU A 72 -6.31 -2.66 21.12
CA LEU A 72 -5.42 -3.38 22.06
C LEU A 72 -3.99 -3.56 21.52
N ARG A 73 -3.80 -3.63 20.20
CA ARG A 73 -2.48 -3.67 19.58
C ARG A 73 -1.77 -2.33 19.74
N ILE A 74 -2.45 -1.21 19.49
CA ILE A 74 -1.90 0.14 19.68
C ILE A 74 -1.57 0.38 21.16
N GLU A 75 -2.47 0.06 22.07
CA GLU A 75 -2.22 0.21 23.50
C GLU A 75 -0.97 -0.55 23.95
N ARG A 76 -0.78 -1.79 23.50
CA ARG A 76 0.43 -2.57 23.83
C ARG A 76 1.72 -1.96 23.29
N LEU A 77 1.68 -1.35 22.10
CA LEU A 77 2.86 -0.74 21.49
C LEU A 77 3.24 0.58 22.14
N PHE A 78 2.25 1.40 22.48
CA PHE A 78 2.49 2.77 22.93
C PHE A 78 2.35 2.99 24.44
N ALA A 79 1.79 2.05 25.23
CA ALA A 79 1.72 2.20 26.66
C ALA A 79 3.06 2.45 27.37
N PRO A 80 4.21 1.90 26.90
CA PRO A 80 5.51 2.23 27.49
C PRO A 80 6.00 3.66 27.18
N LEU A 81 5.47 4.28 26.11
CA LEU A 81 5.96 5.53 25.55
C LEU A 81 5.01 6.70 25.79
N ALA A 82 3.74 6.40 26.09
CA ALA A 82 2.68 7.38 26.17
C ALA A 82 2.11 7.44 27.61
N PRO A 83 1.97 8.63 28.19
CA PRO A 83 1.29 8.79 29.48
C PRO A 83 -0.15 8.29 29.45
N ASP A 84 -0.68 7.92 30.63
CA ASP A 84 -2.07 7.49 30.77
C ASP A 84 -3.05 8.54 30.22
N GLY A 85 -4.04 8.07 29.45
CA GLY A 85 -5.08 8.92 28.86
C GLY A 85 -4.70 9.61 27.55
N THR A 86 -3.47 9.43 27.03
CA THR A 86 -3.04 10.01 25.74
C THR A 86 -3.44 9.16 24.54
N ILE A 87 -3.72 7.86 24.73
CA ILE A 87 -4.13 6.96 23.66
C ILE A 87 -5.64 7.06 23.47
N SER A 88 -6.05 7.66 22.37
CA SER A 88 -7.47 7.82 22.00
C SER A 88 -8.07 6.51 21.46
N LEU A 89 -9.39 6.40 21.50
CA LEU A 89 -10.10 5.29 20.86
C LEU A 89 -9.93 5.34 19.33
N ILE A 90 -9.76 4.16 18.74
CA ILE A 90 -9.62 4.00 17.28
C ILE A 90 -10.85 4.57 16.55
N LYS A 91 -10.59 5.41 15.54
CA LYS A 91 -11.63 5.92 14.66
C LYS A 91 -11.98 4.87 13.60
N GLY A 92 -13.07 4.14 13.80
CA GLY A 92 -13.59 3.16 12.87
C GLY A 92 -14.42 3.77 11.75
N MET A 93 -14.74 2.96 10.74
CA MET A 93 -15.57 3.33 9.59
C MET A 93 -17.04 2.99 9.86
N LYS A 94 -17.97 3.89 9.49
CA LYS A 94 -19.41 3.66 9.66
C LYS A 94 -19.92 2.53 8.76
N ASP A 95 -19.46 2.51 7.49
CA ASP A 95 -19.73 1.44 6.51
C ASP A 95 -18.40 0.89 6.01
N PRO A 96 -17.93 -0.25 6.54
CA PRO A 96 -16.60 -0.76 6.26
C PRO A 96 -16.53 -1.56 4.94
N TYR A 97 -17.45 -1.34 4.02
CA TYR A 97 -17.53 -2.04 2.75
C TYR A 97 -17.31 -1.10 1.56
N HIS A 98 -16.87 -1.66 0.42
CA HIS A 98 -16.73 -0.96 -0.86
C HIS A 98 -15.91 0.35 -0.81
N TYR A 99 -15.07 0.50 0.21
CA TYR A 99 -14.30 1.71 0.48
C TYR A 99 -13.11 1.90 -0.46
N ARG A 100 -12.59 0.80 -1.04
CA ARG A 100 -11.35 0.81 -1.79
C ARG A 100 -11.56 1.44 -3.17
N ASN A 101 -11.16 2.71 -3.33
CA ASN A 101 -11.35 3.50 -4.55
C ASN A 101 -10.32 3.21 -5.65
N LYS A 102 -9.18 2.55 -5.33
CA LYS A 102 -8.18 2.05 -6.27
C LYS A 102 -8.24 0.52 -6.30
N VAL A 103 -8.54 -0.04 -7.44
CA VAL A 103 -8.64 -1.48 -7.67
C VAL A 103 -7.60 -1.91 -8.69
N ILE A 104 -6.76 -2.86 -8.33
CA ILE A 104 -5.75 -3.47 -9.18
C ILE A 104 -6.17 -4.91 -9.42
N SER A 105 -6.42 -5.27 -10.68
CA SER A 105 -6.82 -6.62 -11.04
C SER A 105 -5.92 -7.20 -12.12
N PRO A 106 -5.20 -8.29 -11.83
CA PRO A 106 -4.44 -9.04 -12.82
C PRO A 106 -5.35 -9.79 -13.79
N PHE A 107 -4.83 -10.11 -14.97
CA PHE A 107 -5.44 -11.00 -15.94
C PHE A 107 -4.58 -12.22 -16.16
N ALA A 108 -5.19 -13.41 -16.10
CA ALA A 108 -4.51 -14.66 -16.36
C ALA A 108 -5.34 -15.56 -17.31
N PRO A 109 -4.69 -16.47 -18.07
CA PRO A 109 -5.42 -17.46 -18.84
C PRO A 109 -6.01 -18.55 -17.93
N GLY A 110 -7.28 -18.79 -18.09
CA GLY A 110 -7.98 -19.91 -17.47
C GLY A 110 -7.99 -21.16 -18.37
N LYS A 111 -9.11 -21.87 -18.42
CA LYS A 111 -9.26 -23.07 -19.24
C LYS A 111 -9.13 -22.76 -20.74
N LYS A 112 -8.51 -23.68 -21.47
CA LYS A 112 -8.43 -23.59 -22.94
C LYS A 112 -9.82 -23.70 -23.54
N LEU A 113 -10.18 -22.76 -24.40
CA LEU A 113 -11.45 -22.71 -25.09
C LEU A 113 -11.36 -23.40 -26.48
N PRO A 114 -12.45 -23.98 -26.99
CA PRO A 114 -12.49 -24.52 -28.34
C PRO A 114 -12.30 -23.40 -29.38
N PRO A 115 -11.80 -23.74 -30.60
CA PRO A 115 -11.67 -22.77 -31.69
C PRO A 115 -13.04 -22.14 -32.05
N ARG A 116 -13.05 -20.83 -32.40
CA ARG A 116 -14.25 -20.17 -32.92
C ARG A 116 -14.82 -20.94 -34.12
N GLY A 117 -16.06 -21.31 -34.07
CA GLY A 117 -16.76 -22.05 -35.16
C GLY A 117 -17.16 -23.49 -34.82
N GLN A 118 -16.68 -24.05 -33.72
CA GLN A 118 -17.15 -25.38 -33.26
C GLN A 118 -18.38 -25.31 -32.34
N ASP A 119 -18.64 -24.15 -31.71
CA ASP A 119 -19.79 -23.96 -30.81
C ASP A 119 -21.16 -24.02 -31.52
N ARG A 120 -21.19 -23.93 -32.88
CA ARG A 120 -22.43 -24.00 -33.65
C ARG A 120 -22.82 -25.41 -34.14
N LYS A 121 -21.98 -26.44 -33.89
CA LYS A 121 -22.25 -27.81 -34.37
C LYS A 121 -22.85 -28.75 -33.34
N ALA A 122 -23.14 -28.29 -32.12
CA ALA A 122 -23.68 -29.15 -31.08
C ALA A 122 -25.22 -29.18 -31.01
N ILE A 123 -25.93 -28.50 -31.91
CA ILE A 123 -27.42 -28.47 -31.87
C ILE A 123 -27.95 -28.72 -33.28
N ASP A 124 -27.69 -29.87 -33.89
CA ASP A 124 -28.62 -30.53 -34.83
C ASP A 124 -28.13 -31.95 -35.16
N PRO A 125 -28.76 -33.01 -34.58
CA PRO A 125 -28.43 -34.38 -34.88
C PRO A 125 -28.90 -34.83 -36.28
N HIS A 126 -29.66 -34.03 -37.01
CA HIS A 126 -30.30 -34.46 -38.27
C HIS A 126 -29.70 -33.85 -39.56
N ASN A 127 -28.65 -33.02 -39.51
CA ASN A 127 -28.08 -32.45 -40.74
C ASN A 127 -26.69 -33.04 -41.07
N ARG A 128 -26.64 -34.33 -41.44
CA ARG A 128 -25.42 -35.05 -41.82
C ARG A 128 -25.20 -35.14 -43.36
N LYS A 129 -25.72 -34.26 -44.16
CA LYS A 129 -25.43 -34.26 -45.61
C LYS A 129 -25.25 -32.86 -46.15
N ALA A 130 -24.03 -32.36 -46.18
CA ALA A 130 -23.51 -31.33 -47.12
C ALA A 130 -22.16 -30.75 -46.65
N ALA A 131 -21.11 -31.52 -46.62
CA ALA A 131 -19.75 -31.01 -46.42
C ALA A 131 -18.70 -31.86 -47.10
N ASP A 132 -18.89 -32.21 -48.37
CA ASP A 132 -17.79 -32.60 -49.26
C ASP A 132 -17.94 -31.78 -50.54
N VAL A 133 -16.81 -31.24 -50.99
CA VAL A 133 -16.58 -30.45 -52.17
C VAL A 133 -16.49 -28.93 -51.89
N ARG A 134 -15.21 -28.52 -51.59
CA ARG A 134 -14.49 -27.45 -52.29
C ARG A 134 -13.08 -27.31 -51.68
N GLY A 135 -12.11 -27.76 -52.45
CA GLY A 135 -10.69 -27.59 -52.17
C GLY A 135 -10.33 -26.10 -52.09
N ALA A 136 -9.85 -25.68 -50.95
CA ALA A 136 -9.29 -24.35 -50.76
C ALA A 136 -7.76 -24.41 -50.93
N LYS A 137 -7.29 -23.71 -51.95
CA LYS A 137 -5.86 -23.45 -52.26
C LYS A 137 -5.19 -22.81 -51.04
N GLY A 138 -3.99 -23.28 -50.72
CA GLY A 138 -3.20 -22.89 -49.55
C GLY A 138 -2.87 -21.41 -49.49
N GLY A 139 -3.57 -20.69 -48.62
CA GLY A 139 -3.09 -19.47 -48.00
C GLY A 139 -2.31 -19.87 -46.75
N LYS A 140 -1.12 -19.30 -46.54
CA LYS A 140 -0.34 -19.43 -45.28
C LYS A 140 -1.23 -18.98 -44.13
N GLY A 141 -1.97 -19.91 -43.53
CA GLY A 141 -2.89 -19.64 -42.42
C GLY A 141 -2.10 -19.10 -41.24
N LYS A 142 -2.41 -17.88 -40.80
CA LYS A 142 -2.03 -17.43 -39.46
C LYS A 142 -2.44 -18.55 -38.51
N ARG A 143 -1.48 -19.17 -37.82
CA ARG A 143 -1.73 -20.17 -36.78
C ARG A 143 -2.74 -19.53 -35.84
N SER A 144 -3.94 -20.10 -35.74
CA SER A 144 -4.98 -19.70 -34.81
C SER A 144 -4.37 -19.75 -33.42
N GLN A 145 -4.16 -18.59 -32.78
CA GLN A 145 -3.70 -18.53 -31.40
C GLN A 145 -4.72 -19.28 -30.53
N ALA A 146 -4.20 -20.13 -29.64
CA ALA A 146 -5.04 -20.86 -28.70
C ALA A 146 -5.82 -19.84 -27.85
N ARG A 147 -7.15 -20.03 -27.80
CA ARG A 147 -8.03 -19.18 -26.99
C ARG A 147 -8.15 -19.76 -25.59
N TYR A 148 -8.16 -18.89 -24.61
CA TYR A 148 -8.32 -19.23 -23.19
C TYR A 148 -9.46 -18.43 -22.59
N GLU A 149 -10.08 -18.98 -21.57
CA GLU A 149 -10.85 -18.19 -20.62
C GLU A 149 -9.97 -17.10 -20.05
N ILE A 150 -10.51 -15.91 -19.82
CA ILE A 150 -9.77 -14.80 -19.19
C ILE A 150 -10.27 -14.71 -17.75
N LEU A 151 -9.36 -14.99 -16.82
CA LEU A 151 -9.59 -14.83 -15.38
C LEU A 151 -9.14 -13.43 -14.96
N THR A 152 -9.80 -12.87 -13.96
CA THR A 152 -9.41 -11.67 -13.25
C THR A 152 -9.89 -11.75 -11.81
N GLY A 153 -9.16 -11.14 -10.87
CA GLY A 153 -9.48 -11.22 -9.45
C GLY A 153 -8.32 -10.77 -8.59
N MET A 154 -8.09 -11.49 -7.51
CA MET A 154 -7.03 -11.22 -6.53
C MET A 154 -6.09 -12.43 -6.49
N TYR A 155 -4.85 -12.21 -6.05
CA TYR A 155 -3.95 -13.31 -5.77
C TYR A 155 -4.31 -14.02 -4.46
N ALA A 156 -4.09 -15.32 -4.40
CA ALA A 156 -4.15 -16.07 -3.17
C ALA A 156 -3.01 -15.64 -2.23
N ALA A 157 -3.27 -15.65 -0.93
CA ALA A 157 -2.28 -15.22 0.08
C ALA A 157 -0.95 -15.97 -0.09
N GLY A 158 0.17 -15.22 -0.18
CA GLY A 158 1.53 -15.76 -0.34
C GLY A 158 1.77 -16.47 -1.67
N SER A 159 1.00 -16.19 -2.73
CA SER A 159 1.18 -16.81 -4.04
C SER A 159 0.75 -15.92 -5.21
N HIS A 160 1.17 -16.32 -6.43
CA HIS A 160 0.71 -15.72 -7.69
C HIS A 160 -0.50 -16.49 -8.30
N GLU A 161 -1.14 -17.38 -7.54
CA GLU A 161 -2.35 -18.06 -8.00
C GLU A 161 -3.52 -17.08 -8.03
N LEU A 162 -4.09 -16.84 -9.22
CA LEU A 162 -5.23 -15.96 -9.37
C LEU A 162 -6.52 -16.60 -8.85
N VAL A 163 -7.14 -15.97 -7.86
CA VAL A 163 -8.47 -16.30 -7.35
C VAL A 163 -9.50 -15.43 -8.06
N PRO A 164 -10.33 -15.97 -8.95
CA PRO A 164 -11.34 -15.18 -9.63
C PRO A 164 -12.34 -14.56 -8.63
N THR A 165 -12.50 -13.23 -8.71
CA THR A 165 -13.39 -12.46 -7.84
C THR A 165 -14.26 -11.52 -8.66
N ASP A 166 -15.47 -11.99 -9.02
CA ASP A 166 -16.44 -11.14 -9.73
C ASP A 166 -17.19 -10.19 -8.77
N LYS A 167 -17.19 -10.50 -7.48
CA LYS A 167 -17.76 -9.68 -6.41
C LYS A 167 -16.75 -9.58 -5.27
N CYS A 168 -16.41 -8.37 -4.88
CA CYS A 168 -15.53 -8.08 -3.76
C CYS A 168 -16.24 -7.12 -2.82
N LEU A 169 -16.19 -7.38 -1.52
CA LEU A 169 -16.90 -6.57 -0.53
C LEU A 169 -16.12 -5.31 -0.12
N ILE A 170 -14.82 -5.24 -0.40
CA ILE A 170 -14.01 -4.05 -0.07
C ILE A 170 -13.74 -3.15 -1.27
N GLU A 171 -13.71 -3.70 -2.50
CA GLU A 171 -13.48 -2.91 -3.71
C GLU A 171 -14.70 -2.06 -4.07
N ASN A 172 -14.46 -0.85 -4.56
CA ASN A 172 -15.51 0.01 -5.10
C ASN A 172 -16.28 -0.70 -6.21
N GLU A 173 -17.60 -0.69 -6.13
CA GLU A 173 -18.48 -1.41 -7.07
C GLU A 173 -18.34 -0.92 -8.52
N THR A 174 -18.15 0.40 -8.73
CA THR A 174 -17.95 0.96 -10.06
C THR A 174 -16.62 0.49 -10.64
N ALA A 175 -15.55 0.48 -9.83
CA ALA A 175 -14.26 -0.06 -10.26
C ALA A 175 -14.38 -1.54 -10.65
N LYS A 176 -15.07 -2.36 -9.86
CA LYS A 176 -15.29 -3.78 -10.18
C LYS A 176 -16.07 -3.96 -11.48
N LYS A 177 -17.12 -3.18 -11.72
CA LYS A 177 -17.87 -3.20 -12.99
C LYS A 177 -16.96 -2.90 -14.19
N VAL A 178 -16.06 -1.92 -14.05
CA VAL A 178 -15.08 -1.57 -15.09
C VAL A 178 -14.09 -2.72 -15.33
N VAL A 179 -13.53 -3.34 -14.28
CA VAL A 179 -12.63 -4.50 -14.40
C VAL A 179 -13.30 -5.63 -15.20
N LEU A 180 -14.55 -5.94 -14.88
CA LEU A 180 -15.31 -7.00 -15.58
C LEU A 180 -15.60 -6.62 -17.03
N ALA A 181 -15.93 -5.36 -17.30
CA ALA A 181 -16.11 -4.86 -18.66
C ALA A 181 -14.82 -4.97 -19.49
N VAL A 182 -13.65 -4.61 -18.93
CA VAL A 182 -12.35 -4.80 -19.57
C VAL A 182 -12.13 -6.26 -19.94
N ARG A 183 -12.36 -7.20 -19.01
CA ARG A 183 -12.29 -8.66 -19.26
C ARG A 183 -13.16 -9.09 -20.44
N ASP A 184 -14.39 -8.62 -20.51
CA ASP A 184 -15.35 -9.02 -21.54
C ASP A 184 -14.99 -8.41 -22.91
N ILE A 185 -14.47 -7.17 -22.91
CA ILE A 185 -13.95 -6.53 -24.12
C ILE A 185 -12.70 -7.27 -24.63
N MET A 186 -11.78 -7.68 -23.73
CA MET A 186 -10.62 -8.51 -24.10
C MET A 186 -11.05 -9.79 -24.82
N ARG A 187 -12.09 -10.48 -24.31
CA ARG A 187 -12.66 -11.69 -24.96
C ARG A 187 -13.20 -11.39 -26.37
N LYS A 188 -13.85 -10.26 -26.53
CA LYS A 188 -14.45 -9.84 -27.81
C LYS A 188 -13.40 -9.47 -28.85
N HIS A 189 -12.35 -8.76 -28.44
CA HIS A 189 -11.27 -8.27 -29.32
C HIS A 189 -10.10 -9.24 -29.42
N ASP A 190 -10.20 -10.47 -28.87
CA ASP A 190 -9.13 -11.48 -28.84
C ASP A 190 -7.81 -10.94 -28.23
N VAL A 191 -7.91 -10.06 -27.21
CA VAL A 191 -6.76 -9.57 -26.46
C VAL A 191 -6.30 -10.66 -25.48
N ALA A 192 -5.08 -11.16 -25.65
CA ALA A 192 -4.54 -12.24 -24.83
C ALA A 192 -4.20 -11.75 -23.41
N PRO A 193 -4.62 -12.47 -22.35
CA PRO A 193 -4.11 -12.19 -21.00
C PRO A 193 -2.64 -12.57 -20.90
N TYR A 194 -1.92 -11.88 -20.00
CA TYR A 194 -0.51 -12.17 -19.74
C TYR A 194 -0.34 -13.50 -19.02
N ARG A 195 0.79 -14.14 -19.24
CA ARG A 195 1.22 -15.40 -18.63
C ARG A 195 2.54 -15.17 -17.91
N GLU A 196 2.53 -15.18 -16.61
CA GLU A 196 3.72 -14.94 -15.81
C GLU A 196 4.77 -16.05 -16.00
N ASP A 197 4.31 -17.32 -16.18
CA ASP A 197 5.16 -18.48 -16.37
C ASP A 197 6.02 -18.42 -17.64
N THR A 198 5.55 -17.71 -18.68
CA THR A 198 6.22 -17.65 -19.99
C THR A 198 6.58 -16.23 -20.43
N GLY A 199 6.18 -15.20 -19.69
CA GLY A 199 6.37 -13.80 -20.09
C GLY A 199 5.59 -13.41 -21.36
N THR A 200 4.56 -14.18 -21.75
CA THR A 200 3.81 -14.00 -23.00
C THR A 200 2.39 -13.53 -22.76
N GLY A 201 1.78 -12.94 -23.77
CA GLY A 201 0.46 -12.33 -23.68
C GLY A 201 0.55 -10.81 -23.74
N PHE A 202 -0.57 -10.12 -23.68
CA PHE A 202 -0.62 -8.68 -23.87
C PHE A 202 -1.10 -7.91 -22.64
N MET A 203 -2.32 -8.21 -22.14
CA MET A 203 -2.90 -7.51 -21.01
C MET A 203 -2.46 -8.14 -19.69
N ARG A 204 -1.73 -7.40 -18.88
CA ARG A 204 -1.21 -7.83 -17.58
C ARG A 204 -2.22 -7.52 -16.47
N HIS A 205 -2.50 -6.24 -16.27
CA HIS A 205 -3.37 -5.75 -15.22
C HIS A 205 -4.32 -4.68 -15.76
N VAL A 206 -5.36 -4.42 -15.01
CA VAL A 206 -6.10 -3.17 -15.08
C VAL A 206 -6.06 -2.52 -13.70
N VAL A 207 -5.70 -1.24 -13.67
CA VAL A 207 -5.82 -0.40 -12.47
C VAL A 207 -6.98 0.56 -12.70
N VAL A 208 -7.95 0.53 -11.82
CA VAL A 208 -9.12 1.42 -11.87
C VAL A 208 -9.11 2.31 -10.63
N ARG A 209 -9.15 3.62 -10.84
CA ARG A 209 -9.34 4.60 -9.77
C ARG A 209 -10.70 5.27 -9.95
N VAL A 210 -11.42 5.40 -8.86
CA VAL A 210 -12.73 6.07 -8.83
C VAL A 210 -12.64 7.25 -7.88
N GLY A 211 -12.89 8.45 -8.37
CA GLY A 211 -13.03 9.62 -7.51
C GLY A 211 -14.21 9.42 -6.57
N HIS A 212 -13.99 9.58 -5.27
CA HIS A 212 -15.01 9.33 -4.24
C HIS A 212 -16.13 10.35 -4.33
N THR A 213 -15.79 11.62 -4.45
CA THR A 213 -16.75 12.74 -4.53
C THR A 213 -17.16 13.01 -5.98
N SER A 214 -16.20 12.99 -6.91
CA SER A 214 -16.47 13.32 -8.31
C SER A 214 -17.18 12.20 -9.09
N GLY A 215 -16.98 10.95 -8.68
CA GLY A 215 -17.44 9.79 -9.46
C GLY A 215 -16.68 9.55 -10.76
N GLU A 216 -15.66 10.35 -11.09
CA GLU A 216 -14.82 10.18 -12.27
C GLU A 216 -14.02 8.88 -12.18
N VAL A 217 -13.79 8.24 -13.34
CA VAL A 217 -13.08 6.96 -13.38
C VAL A 217 -11.89 7.04 -14.32
N LEU A 218 -10.70 6.76 -13.77
CA LEU A 218 -9.47 6.55 -14.51
C LEU A 218 -9.19 5.05 -14.65
N VAL A 219 -8.96 4.61 -15.89
CA VAL A 219 -8.63 3.22 -16.21
C VAL A 219 -7.22 3.16 -16.78
N THR A 220 -6.31 2.48 -16.10
CA THR A 220 -4.97 2.21 -16.59
C THR A 220 -4.88 0.76 -17.05
N LEU A 221 -4.67 0.57 -18.36
CA LEU A 221 -4.48 -0.74 -18.98
C LEU A 221 -2.98 -1.05 -18.99
N VAL A 222 -2.55 -1.99 -18.16
CA VAL A 222 -1.14 -2.40 -18.08
C VAL A 222 -0.88 -3.50 -19.11
N THR A 223 0.01 -3.21 -20.06
CA THR A 223 0.27 -4.06 -21.22
C THR A 223 1.72 -4.51 -21.26
N ASN A 224 1.96 -5.70 -21.82
CA ASN A 224 3.30 -6.28 -21.99
C ASN A 224 4.04 -5.73 -23.22
N SER A 225 3.42 -4.87 -24.00
CA SER A 225 4.03 -4.19 -25.15
C SER A 225 3.27 -2.91 -25.50
N ASP A 226 3.93 -2.04 -26.26
CA ASP A 226 3.37 -0.76 -26.69
C ASP A 226 2.31 -0.89 -27.80
N ASP A 227 2.42 -1.93 -28.65
CA ASP A 227 1.54 -2.11 -29.79
C ASP A 227 0.13 -2.58 -29.39
N PHE A 228 -0.83 -1.66 -29.37
CA PHE A 228 -2.24 -1.92 -29.10
C PHE A 228 -3.12 -1.52 -30.29
N PRO A 229 -3.15 -2.32 -31.37
CA PRO A 229 -3.80 -1.93 -32.64
C PRO A 229 -5.31 -1.71 -32.50
N SER A 230 -5.98 -2.37 -31.56
CA SER A 230 -7.42 -2.23 -31.31
C SER A 230 -7.79 -1.19 -30.26
N SER A 231 -6.83 -0.39 -29.77
CA SER A 231 -7.02 0.56 -28.66
C SER A 231 -8.23 1.48 -28.82
N LYS A 232 -8.41 2.09 -30.00
CA LYS A 232 -9.54 3.00 -30.27
C LYS A 232 -10.91 2.32 -30.16
N SER A 233 -11.04 1.10 -30.69
CA SER A 233 -12.30 0.34 -30.62
C SER A 233 -12.53 -0.21 -29.22
N PHE A 234 -11.47 -0.61 -28.52
CA PHE A 234 -11.48 -1.04 -27.12
C PHE A 234 -11.99 0.09 -26.20
N CYS A 235 -11.39 1.28 -26.28
CA CYS A 235 -11.82 2.43 -25.48
C CYS A 235 -13.25 2.85 -25.79
N ARG A 236 -13.65 2.91 -27.07
CA ARG A 236 -15.04 3.24 -27.45
C ARG A 236 -16.04 2.28 -26.82
N GLU A 237 -15.73 1.00 -26.80
CA GLU A 237 -16.62 -0.01 -26.19
C GLU A 237 -16.64 0.11 -24.67
N LEU A 238 -15.48 0.33 -24.04
CA LEU A 238 -15.38 0.52 -22.60
C LEU A 238 -16.22 1.69 -22.12
N ILE A 239 -16.10 2.85 -22.76
CA ILE A 239 -16.88 4.06 -22.44
C ILE A 239 -18.38 3.83 -22.64
N ARG A 240 -18.76 3.10 -23.71
CA ARG A 240 -20.17 2.74 -23.93
C ARG A 240 -20.75 1.85 -22.83
N LEU A 241 -19.94 0.90 -22.29
CA LEU A 241 -20.38 -0.02 -21.23
C LEU A 241 -20.29 0.62 -19.83
N CYS A 242 -19.33 1.52 -19.65
CA CYS A 242 -19.04 2.20 -18.39
C CYS A 242 -18.96 3.72 -18.62
N PRO A 243 -20.10 4.43 -18.69
CA PRO A 243 -20.12 5.87 -19.00
C PRO A 243 -19.39 6.76 -17.99
N ALA A 244 -19.17 6.29 -16.76
CA ALA A 244 -18.39 7.00 -15.74
C ALA A 244 -16.89 7.06 -16.04
N VAL A 245 -16.39 6.30 -17.04
CA VAL A 245 -14.98 6.32 -17.43
C VAL A 245 -14.63 7.66 -18.08
N THR A 246 -13.89 8.49 -17.36
CA THR A 246 -13.46 9.84 -17.78
C THR A 246 -12.20 9.77 -18.61
N THR A 247 -11.29 8.83 -18.29
CA THR A 247 -10.01 8.71 -18.98
C THR A 247 -9.49 7.26 -19.01
N VAL A 248 -8.74 6.94 -20.08
CA VAL A 248 -8.09 5.64 -20.26
C VAL A 248 -6.63 5.87 -20.62
N VAL A 249 -5.73 5.26 -19.87
CA VAL A 249 -4.28 5.31 -20.06
C VAL A 249 -3.77 3.90 -20.38
N GLN A 250 -2.86 3.77 -21.33
CA GLN A 250 -2.05 2.57 -21.48
C GLN A 250 -0.73 2.78 -20.75
N ASN A 251 -0.40 1.87 -19.85
CA ASN A 251 0.90 1.76 -19.21
C ASN A 251 1.61 0.52 -19.76
N VAL A 252 2.84 0.68 -20.22
CA VAL A 252 3.63 -0.41 -20.80
C VAL A 252 4.61 -0.92 -19.75
N ASN A 253 4.43 -2.17 -19.34
CA ASN A 253 5.32 -2.84 -18.41
C ASN A 253 5.80 -4.18 -19.00
N GLU A 254 7.04 -4.20 -19.49
CA GLU A 254 7.70 -5.39 -20.07
C GLU A 254 8.57 -6.11 -19.02
N ARG A 255 8.67 -5.60 -17.79
CA ARG A 255 9.49 -6.18 -16.71
C ARG A 255 8.85 -7.48 -16.20
N GLN A 256 9.69 -8.44 -15.84
CA GLN A 256 9.27 -9.67 -15.16
C GLN A 256 9.55 -9.54 -13.64
N THR A 257 8.92 -8.55 -13.03
CA THR A 257 9.03 -8.22 -11.61
C THR A 257 7.64 -8.02 -11.03
N ASN A 258 7.54 -7.90 -9.72
CA ASN A 258 6.28 -7.60 -9.01
C ASN A 258 5.79 -6.16 -9.23
N VAL A 259 6.60 -5.27 -9.80
CA VAL A 259 6.20 -3.90 -10.11
C VAL A 259 5.11 -3.89 -11.17
N ILE A 260 3.95 -3.33 -10.84
CA ILE A 260 2.76 -3.35 -11.71
C ILE A 260 2.86 -2.33 -12.83
N LEU A 261 3.25 -1.08 -12.52
CA LEU A 261 3.31 0.00 -13.49
C LEU A 261 4.73 0.13 -14.08
N GLY A 262 4.82 0.20 -15.40
CA GLY A 262 6.04 0.53 -16.12
C GLY A 262 6.25 2.05 -16.24
N ASP A 263 7.38 2.44 -16.84
CA ASP A 263 7.75 3.85 -16.96
C ASP A 263 7.01 4.56 -18.10
N LYS A 264 6.66 3.83 -19.14
CA LYS A 264 6.07 4.38 -20.36
C LYS A 264 4.56 4.37 -20.32
N GLU A 265 3.97 5.54 -20.55
CA GLU A 265 2.52 5.72 -20.60
C GLU A 265 2.07 6.51 -21.82
N ARG A 266 0.84 6.25 -22.27
CA ARG A 266 0.14 7.11 -23.22
C ARG A 266 -1.35 7.17 -22.92
N VAL A 267 -1.92 8.35 -23.08
CA VAL A 267 -3.36 8.55 -22.97
C VAL A 267 -4.05 7.99 -24.22
N LEU A 268 -5.01 7.08 -24.01
CA LEU A 268 -5.82 6.51 -25.07
C LEU A 268 -7.16 7.25 -25.25
N TYR A 269 -7.67 7.82 -24.16
CA TYR A 269 -8.92 8.57 -24.11
C TYR A 269 -8.92 9.53 -22.92
N GLY A 270 -9.56 10.70 -23.05
CA GLY A 270 -9.71 11.69 -21.99
C GLY A 270 -8.43 12.47 -21.67
N PRO A 271 -8.38 13.15 -20.51
CA PRO A 271 -7.27 14.03 -20.14
C PRO A 271 -6.03 13.30 -19.56
N GLY A 272 -6.12 12.01 -19.21
CA GLY A 272 -5.04 11.24 -18.58
C GLY A 272 -5.04 11.32 -17.05
N PHE A 273 -6.03 11.97 -16.45
CA PHE A 273 -6.20 12.11 -15.00
C PHE A 273 -7.68 12.23 -14.65
N ILE A 274 -7.99 12.13 -13.38
CA ILE A 274 -9.29 12.48 -12.78
C ILE A 274 -9.09 13.56 -11.73
N LEU A 275 -10.16 14.26 -11.41
CA LEU A 275 -10.23 15.13 -10.23
C LEU A 275 -11.03 14.44 -9.13
N ASP A 276 -10.61 14.63 -7.89
CA ASP A 276 -11.39 14.19 -6.73
C ASP A 276 -11.24 15.21 -5.60
N GLU A 277 -12.19 15.24 -4.69
CA GLU A 277 -12.20 16.15 -3.56
C GLU A 277 -11.82 15.42 -2.27
N LEU A 278 -10.92 16.02 -1.48
CA LEU A 278 -10.51 15.54 -0.17
C LEU A 278 -10.33 16.74 0.78
N CYS A 279 -10.96 16.72 1.95
CA CYS A 279 -10.95 17.82 2.92
C CYS A 279 -11.36 19.19 2.30
N GLY A 280 -12.22 19.17 1.26
CA GLY A 280 -12.68 20.36 0.53
C GLY A 280 -11.60 21.01 -0.35
N LEU A 281 -10.59 20.26 -0.77
CA LEU A 281 -9.59 20.58 -1.78
C LEU A 281 -9.73 19.63 -2.96
N SER A 282 -9.55 20.13 -4.18
CA SER A 282 -9.62 19.32 -5.39
C SER A 282 -8.23 18.85 -5.81
N PHE A 283 -8.05 17.54 -5.95
CA PHE A 283 -6.78 16.93 -6.31
C PHE A 283 -6.83 16.30 -7.70
N ARG A 284 -5.78 16.57 -8.47
CA ARG A 284 -5.52 15.90 -9.75
C ARG A 284 -4.82 14.58 -9.49
N ILE A 285 -5.45 13.48 -9.93
CA ILE A 285 -4.99 12.11 -9.70
C ILE A 285 -4.67 11.48 -11.05
N SER A 286 -3.40 11.20 -11.31
CA SER A 286 -2.92 10.48 -12.50
C SER A 286 -2.81 8.97 -12.23
N SER A 287 -2.42 8.21 -13.24
CA SER A 287 -2.20 6.75 -13.13
C SER A 287 -1.13 6.39 -12.09
N LYS A 288 -0.08 7.22 -11.97
CA LYS A 288 1.09 7.00 -11.09
C LYS A 288 1.03 7.77 -9.78
N SER A 289 0.10 8.72 -9.62
CA SER A 289 0.00 9.48 -8.37
C SER A 289 -0.31 8.56 -7.20
N PHE A 290 0.42 8.72 -6.10
CA PHE A 290 -0.05 8.18 -4.82
C PHE A 290 -1.30 8.95 -4.40
N TYR A 291 -2.32 8.26 -4.00
CA TYR A 291 -3.56 8.80 -3.43
C TYR A 291 -4.22 7.71 -2.61
N GLN A 292 -4.62 8.05 -1.40
CA GLN A 292 -5.16 7.11 -0.42
C GLN A 292 -6.38 6.35 -0.96
N VAL A 293 -6.43 5.05 -0.67
CA VAL A 293 -7.43 4.15 -1.28
C VAL A 293 -8.79 4.18 -0.59
N ASN A 294 -8.90 4.83 0.58
CA ASN A 294 -10.12 4.98 1.37
C ASN A 294 -10.36 6.46 1.65
N ALA A 295 -10.98 7.18 0.73
CA ALA A 295 -11.16 8.63 0.82
C ALA A 295 -11.91 9.05 2.10
N THR A 296 -12.94 8.32 2.52
CA THR A 296 -13.71 8.61 3.74
C THR A 296 -12.84 8.59 4.99
N GLN A 297 -12.03 7.55 5.16
CA GLN A 297 -11.15 7.47 6.33
C GLN A 297 -9.91 8.37 6.20
N THR A 298 -9.48 8.70 4.99
CA THR A 298 -8.42 9.68 4.77
C THR A 298 -8.82 11.06 5.29
N GLU A 299 -10.07 11.49 5.07
CA GLU A 299 -10.55 12.74 5.68
C GLU A 299 -10.55 12.68 7.21
N VAL A 300 -10.94 11.54 7.79
CA VAL A 300 -10.89 11.33 9.25
C VAL A 300 -9.45 11.39 9.76
N LEU A 301 -8.52 10.73 9.06
CA LEU A 301 -7.09 10.71 9.37
C LEU A 301 -6.49 12.11 9.30
N TYR A 302 -6.69 12.83 8.19
CA TYR A 302 -6.08 14.14 7.98
C TYR A 302 -6.67 15.20 8.92
N ARG A 303 -7.98 15.21 9.16
CA ARG A 303 -8.58 16.10 10.16
C ARG A 303 -8.02 15.84 11.56
N ALA A 304 -7.91 14.58 11.97
CA ALA A 304 -7.31 14.24 13.25
C ALA A 304 -5.84 14.67 13.35
N ALA A 305 -5.07 14.52 12.25
CA ALA A 305 -3.69 15.00 12.21
C ALA A 305 -3.59 16.53 12.31
N MET A 306 -4.48 17.26 11.64
CA MET A 306 -4.52 18.74 11.73
C MET A 306 -5.00 19.23 13.12
N ASP A 307 -5.98 18.54 13.72
CA ASP A 307 -6.41 18.85 15.10
C ASP A 307 -5.24 18.65 16.08
N LEU A 308 -4.42 17.62 15.88
CA LEU A 308 -3.22 17.38 16.69
C LEU A 308 -2.05 18.31 16.34
N ALA A 309 -1.95 18.79 15.09
CA ALA A 309 -0.97 19.80 14.69
C ALA A 309 -1.25 21.16 15.36
N GLY A 310 -2.52 21.51 15.58
CA GLY A 310 -2.92 22.68 16.36
C GLY A 310 -2.55 24.01 15.73
N PHE A 311 -2.68 24.15 14.41
CA PHE A 311 -2.38 25.38 13.69
C PHE A 311 -3.26 26.56 14.13
N ASP A 312 -2.67 27.71 14.44
CA ASP A 312 -3.34 28.95 14.88
C ASP A 312 -3.13 30.15 13.93
N GLY A 313 -2.47 29.92 12.80
CA GLY A 313 -2.19 30.96 11.80
C GLY A 313 -0.77 31.54 11.88
N THR A 314 0.07 31.09 12.81
CA THR A 314 1.44 31.59 12.98
C THR A 314 2.51 30.58 12.57
N GLN A 315 2.21 29.28 12.62
CA GLN A 315 3.19 28.22 12.46
C GLN A 315 3.60 27.98 11.00
N VAL A 316 4.87 27.61 10.83
CA VAL A 316 5.39 27.01 9.61
C VAL A 316 5.24 25.49 9.72
N ALA A 317 4.67 24.85 8.71
CA ALA A 317 4.58 23.39 8.61
C ALA A 317 5.61 22.85 7.62
N ILE A 318 6.38 21.83 8.00
CA ILE A 318 7.14 20.99 7.06
C ILE A 318 6.34 19.70 6.85
N ASP A 319 5.96 19.41 5.58
CA ASP A 319 5.35 18.16 5.17
C ASP A 319 6.43 17.26 4.55
N ALA A 320 7.03 16.43 5.39
CA ALA A 320 8.05 15.47 4.97
C ALA A 320 7.41 14.23 4.37
N TYR A 321 7.93 13.76 3.22
CA TYR A 321 7.35 12.70 2.40
C TYR A 321 6.00 13.11 1.77
N CYS A 322 5.91 14.37 1.30
CA CYS A 322 4.64 15.03 0.96
C CYS A 322 3.90 14.42 -0.24
N GLY A 323 4.52 13.58 -1.07
CA GLY A 323 3.91 12.99 -2.25
C GLY A 323 3.31 14.04 -3.18
N THR A 324 2.01 13.93 -3.48
CA THR A 324 1.27 14.90 -4.31
C THR A 324 0.78 16.13 -3.53
N GLY A 325 1.30 16.34 -2.31
CA GLY A 325 1.05 17.50 -1.45
C GLY A 325 -0.28 17.45 -0.71
N THR A 326 -0.87 16.26 -0.52
CA THR A 326 -2.21 16.16 0.08
C THR A 326 -2.24 16.62 1.53
N ILE A 327 -1.28 16.19 2.36
CA ILE A 327 -1.20 16.57 3.79
C ILE A 327 -0.85 18.05 3.91
N GLY A 328 0.19 18.52 3.21
CA GLY A 328 0.62 19.90 3.26
C GLY A 328 -0.44 20.91 2.80
N LEU A 329 -1.19 20.59 1.74
CA LEU A 329 -2.27 21.45 1.28
C LEU A 329 -3.46 21.49 2.27
N VAL A 330 -3.74 20.36 2.94
CA VAL A 330 -4.74 20.33 4.02
C VAL A 330 -4.23 21.14 5.22
N ALA A 331 -2.92 21.08 5.56
CA ALA A 331 -2.32 21.90 6.62
C ALA A 331 -2.43 23.40 6.31
N ALA A 332 -2.12 23.81 5.07
CA ALA A 332 -2.30 25.21 4.63
C ALA A 332 -3.73 25.68 4.79
N LYS A 333 -4.72 24.85 4.42
CA LYS A 333 -6.14 25.14 4.59
C LYS A 333 -6.58 25.14 6.07
N SER A 334 -5.90 24.36 6.92
CA SER A 334 -6.20 24.23 8.35
C SER A 334 -5.57 25.33 9.21
N GLY A 335 -4.87 26.29 8.61
CA GLY A 335 -4.35 27.46 9.31
C GLY A 335 -2.83 27.52 9.47
N ALA A 336 -2.06 26.64 8.83
CA ALA A 336 -0.60 26.84 8.77
C ALA A 336 -0.28 28.15 8.02
N ALA A 337 0.58 29.01 8.59
CA ALA A 337 0.99 30.27 7.97
C ALA A 337 1.78 30.04 6.67
N ARG A 338 2.63 29.05 6.68
CA ARG A 338 3.43 28.59 5.51
C ARG A 338 3.59 27.08 5.57
N VAL A 339 3.63 26.46 4.40
CA VAL A 339 3.90 25.02 4.25
C VAL A 339 5.06 24.80 3.32
N ILE A 340 5.98 23.91 3.71
CA ILE A 340 7.10 23.45 2.90
C ILE A 340 6.99 21.95 2.77
N GLY A 341 6.65 21.44 1.58
CA GLY A 341 6.57 20.00 1.30
C GLY A 341 7.81 19.49 0.60
N VAL A 342 8.34 18.34 1.01
CA VAL A 342 9.49 17.68 0.38
C VAL A 342 9.20 16.23 0.04
N ASP A 343 9.61 15.79 -1.17
CA ASP A 343 9.51 14.40 -1.63
C ASP A 343 10.56 14.10 -2.68
N SER A 344 11.11 12.90 -2.67
CA SER A 344 12.14 12.47 -3.63
C SER A 344 11.59 12.24 -5.04
N VAL A 345 10.27 12.06 -5.19
CA VAL A 345 9.62 11.77 -6.47
C VAL A 345 9.26 13.06 -7.20
N GLU A 346 10.09 13.47 -8.15
CA GLU A 346 9.92 14.73 -8.92
C GLU A 346 8.54 14.86 -9.60
N SER A 347 7.96 13.73 -10.06
CA SER A 347 6.61 13.74 -10.66
C SER A 347 5.52 14.04 -9.64
N ALA A 348 5.66 13.58 -8.40
CA ALA A 348 4.75 13.87 -7.31
C ALA A 348 4.82 15.35 -6.92
N ILE A 349 6.01 15.92 -6.85
CA ILE A 349 6.21 17.37 -6.60
C ILE A 349 5.58 18.23 -7.71
N ARG A 350 5.68 17.81 -8.98
CA ARG A 350 4.97 18.52 -10.07
C ARG A 350 3.44 18.48 -9.90
N ASP A 351 2.91 17.34 -9.46
CA ASP A 351 1.49 17.21 -9.15
C ASP A 351 1.11 18.06 -7.92
N ALA A 352 1.93 18.08 -6.84
CA ALA A 352 1.73 18.90 -5.65
C ALA A 352 1.64 20.40 -5.99
N ARG A 353 2.60 20.92 -6.76
CA ARG A 353 2.60 22.31 -7.25
C ARG A 353 1.38 22.61 -8.13
N THR A 354 0.91 21.64 -8.90
CA THR A 354 -0.29 21.79 -9.74
C THR A 354 -1.54 21.81 -8.87
N ASN A 355 -1.62 20.95 -7.85
CA ASN A 355 -2.71 20.91 -6.89
C ASN A 355 -2.78 22.21 -6.05
N ALA A 356 -1.64 22.76 -5.60
CA ALA A 356 -1.60 24.05 -4.93
C ALA A 356 -2.23 25.16 -5.77
N ARG A 357 -1.75 25.32 -7.02
CA ARG A 357 -2.30 26.33 -7.94
C ARG A 357 -3.77 26.11 -8.26
N HIS A 358 -4.20 24.86 -8.45
CA HIS A 358 -5.58 24.51 -8.73
C HIS A 358 -6.54 24.92 -7.61
N ASN A 359 -6.07 24.82 -6.36
CA ASN A 359 -6.84 25.18 -5.16
C ASN A 359 -6.63 26.64 -4.71
N GLY A 360 -5.80 27.43 -5.40
CA GLY A 360 -5.49 28.80 -4.99
C GLY A 360 -4.74 28.88 -3.66
N VAL A 361 -3.96 27.84 -3.31
CA VAL A 361 -3.13 27.81 -2.11
C VAL A 361 -1.78 28.45 -2.46
N GLU A 362 -1.54 29.64 -1.94
CA GLU A 362 -0.34 30.47 -2.22
C GLU A 362 0.75 30.35 -1.18
N ASN A 363 0.38 29.89 0.03
CA ASN A 363 1.29 29.74 1.18
C ASN A 363 1.92 28.33 1.29
N ALA A 364 1.90 27.52 0.21
CA ALA A 364 2.51 26.20 0.17
C ALA A 364 3.52 26.10 -0.98
N GLU A 365 4.72 25.67 -0.67
CA GLU A 365 5.78 25.38 -1.63
C GLU A 365 6.22 23.92 -1.53
N PHE A 366 6.68 23.35 -2.66
CA PHE A 366 7.06 21.94 -2.74
C PHE A 366 8.43 21.80 -3.40
N VAL A 367 9.31 21.03 -2.78
CA VAL A 367 10.71 20.83 -3.17
C VAL A 367 10.94 19.36 -3.51
N ALA A 368 11.61 19.11 -4.65
CA ALA A 368 12.03 17.74 -5.00
C ALA A 368 13.41 17.48 -4.36
N GLY A 369 13.50 16.48 -3.50
CA GLY A 369 14.71 16.11 -2.81
C GLY A 369 14.48 14.98 -1.81
N ASP A 370 15.55 14.37 -1.34
CA ASP A 370 15.49 13.44 -0.22
C ASP A 370 15.08 14.19 1.06
N ALA A 371 14.12 13.62 1.81
CA ALA A 371 13.61 14.28 3.02
C ALA A 371 14.67 14.39 4.12
N THR A 372 15.57 13.40 4.24
CA THR A 372 16.66 13.43 5.24
C THR A 372 17.66 14.52 4.90
N ASP A 373 18.12 14.56 3.64
CA ASP A 373 19.07 15.58 3.17
C ASP A 373 18.49 16.98 3.38
N PHE A 374 17.22 17.18 2.99
CA PHE A 374 16.51 18.45 3.15
C PHE A 374 16.44 18.89 4.62
N MET A 375 16.05 18.00 5.54
CA MET A 375 15.98 18.32 6.97
C MET A 375 17.37 18.61 7.54
N CYS A 376 18.40 17.87 7.12
CA CYS A 376 19.79 18.12 7.54
C CYS A 376 20.33 19.48 7.06
N GLU A 377 19.97 19.90 5.85
CA GLU A 377 20.34 21.21 5.31
C GLU A 377 19.66 22.33 6.09
N LEU A 378 18.35 22.24 6.30
CA LEU A 378 17.60 23.21 7.11
C LEU A 378 18.16 23.33 8.54
N ALA A 379 18.52 22.21 9.16
CA ALA A 379 19.09 22.20 10.51
C ALA A 379 20.46 22.87 10.56
N LYS A 380 21.28 22.77 9.50
CA LYS A 380 22.60 23.43 9.41
C LYS A 380 22.49 24.95 9.15
N GLU A 381 21.53 25.34 8.32
CA GLU A 381 21.36 26.73 7.89
C GLU A 381 20.68 27.59 8.95
N GLY A 382 19.93 27.00 9.89
CA GLY A 382 19.15 27.73 10.90
C GLY A 382 18.02 28.59 10.32
N VAL A 383 17.58 28.31 9.11
CA VAL A 383 16.87 29.22 8.20
C VAL A 383 15.40 29.46 8.58
N LEU A 384 14.77 28.62 9.41
CA LEU A 384 13.32 28.76 9.67
C LEU A 384 12.94 29.89 10.63
N GLY A 385 13.93 30.64 11.17
CA GLY A 385 13.72 31.78 12.07
C GLY A 385 14.31 33.11 11.64
N ALA A 386 15.00 33.20 10.48
CA ALA A 386 15.86 34.33 10.16
C ALA A 386 15.38 35.32 9.09
N GLU A 387 14.25 35.07 8.39
CA GLU A 387 13.59 36.16 7.69
C GLU A 387 12.78 36.91 8.75
N SER A 388 13.33 38.07 9.17
CA SER A 388 12.73 38.94 10.16
C SER A 388 11.25 39.15 9.86
N PRO A 389 10.34 38.78 10.78
CA PRO A 389 8.97 39.28 10.68
C PRO A 389 9.05 40.81 10.59
N GLU A 390 8.20 41.43 9.77
CA GLU A 390 7.97 42.87 9.88
C GLU A 390 7.84 43.22 11.36
N GLU A 391 8.46 44.33 11.79
CA GLU A 391 8.54 44.70 13.22
C GLU A 391 7.14 44.56 13.87
N GLY A 392 6.95 43.51 14.71
CA GLY A 392 5.71 43.24 15.45
C GLY A 392 5.02 41.90 15.18
N ALA A 393 5.44 41.09 14.22
CA ALA A 393 4.93 39.72 14.06
C ALA A 393 5.72 38.76 14.99
N GLN A 394 5.01 38.04 15.85
CA GLN A 394 5.62 36.92 16.59
C GLN A 394 6.04 35.85 15.58
N ALA A 395 7.31 35.43 15.67
CA ALA A 395 7.78 34.25 14.92
C ALA A 395 6.94 33.05 15.38
N GLY A 396 6.16 32.46 14.47
CA GLY A 396 5.36 31.28 14.76
C GLY A 396 6.26 30.04 14.97
N GLY A 397 5.74 29.07 15.71
CA GLY A 397 6.41 27.80 15.93
C GLY A 397 6.57 26.97 14.63
N LEU A 398 7.41 25.96 14.69
CA LEU A 398 7.57 24.97 13.62
C LEU A 398 6.79 23.71 13.96
N VAL A 399 5.99 23.21 13.01
CA VAL A 399 5.34 21.90 13.09
C VAL A 399 5.89 20.99 11.99
N VAL A 400 6.37 19.80 12.35
CA VAL A 400 6.78 18.79 11.39
C VAL A 400 5.67 17.76 11.22
N LEU A 401 5.12 17.65 10.01
CA LEU A 401 4.23 16.60 9.58
C LEU A 401 5.04 15.55 8.83
N MET A 402 4.91 14.27 9.16
CA MET A 402 5.64 13.21 8.49
C MET A 402 4.76 11.98 8.28
N ASP A 403 4.80 11.43 7.06
CA ASP A 403 4.14 10.17 6.65
C ASP A 403 5.13 9.31 5.88
N PRO A 404 6.14 8.71 6.57
CA PRO A 404 7.19 7.94 5.93
C PRO A 404 6.67 6.60 5.42
N PRO A 405 7.45 5.89 4.56
CA PRO A 405 7.11 4.55 4.11
C PRO A 405 7.05 3.55 5.29
N ARG A 406 6.55 2.33 5.03
CA ARG A 406 6.34 1.27 6.04
C ARG A 406 7.56 0.91 6.88
N ALA A 407 8.75 1.14 6.37
CA ALA A 407 10.00 0.92 7.11
C ALA A 407 10.19 1.91 8.27
N GLY A 408 9.37 2.94 8.35
CA GLY A 408 9.54 4.06 9.26
C GLY A 408 10.59 5.05 8.75
N SER A 409 11.03 5.94 9.63
CA SER A 409 12.04 6.95 9.34
C SER A 409 13.44 6.51 9.76
N THR A 410 14.47 7.21 9.30
CA THR A 410 15.86 6.98 9.72
C THR A 410 16.18 7.80 10.97
N GLU A 411 17.09 7.30 11.81
CA GLU A 411 17.56 8.08 12.96
C GLU A 411 18.18 9.42 12.55
N GLU A 412 18.83 9.47 11.38
CA GLU A 412 19.40 10.70 10.84
C GLU A 412 18.33 11.75 10.54
N PHE A 413 17.24 11.36 9.89
CA PHE A 413 16.08 12.23 9.67
C PHE A 413 15.50 12.71 11.01
N LEU A 414 15.25 11.80 11.95
CA LEU A 414 14.63 12.11 13.24
C LEU A 414 15.50 13.08 14.07
N ARG A 415 16.83 12.92 14.05
CA ARG A 415 17.77 13.86 14.67
C ARG A 415 17.74 15.23 14.01
N ALA A 416 17.70 15.27 12.67
CA ALA A 416 17.64 16.52 11.92
C ALA A 416 16.31 17.25 12.18
N ALA A 417 15.19 16.51 12.21
CA ALA A 417 13.89 17.06 12.56
C ALA A 417 13.87 17.65 13.98
N ALA A 418 14.40 16.92 14.97
CA ALA A 418 14.50 17.41 16.35
C ALA A 418 15.44 18.62 16.49
N ALA A 419 16.54 18.67 15.71
CA ALA A 419 17.48 19.79 15.72
C ALA A 419 16.87 21.13 15.25
N LEU A 420 15.79 21.08 14.45
CA LEU A 420 15.00 22.26 14.08
C LEU A 420 14.13 22.79 15.23
N ALA A 421 14.13 22.10 16.38
CA ALA A 421 13.35 22.43 17.56
C ALA A 421 11.86 22.70 17.27
N PRO A 422 11.15 21.81 16.54
CA PRO A 422 9.72 22.01 16.30
C PRO A 422 8.95 21.99 17.63
N GLU A 423 7.95 22.86 17.73
CA GLU A 423 7.01 22.84 18.86
C GLU A 423 6.13 21.58 18.86
N ARG A 424 6.00 20.96 17.69
CA ARG A 424 5.24 19.71 17.52
C ARG A 424 5.70 18.88 16.33
N ILE A 425 5.76 17.56 16.53
CA ILE A 425 5.95 16.58 15.48
C ILE A 425 4.64 15.76 15.39
N VAL A 426 4.02 15.72 14.22
CA VAL A 426 2.82 14.89 13.94
C VAL A 426 3.25 13.78 12.99
N TYR A 427 3.38 12.58 13.54
CA TYR A 427 3.83 11.39 12.83
C TYR A 427 2.64 10.52 12.45
N ILE A 428 2.31 10.43 11.16
CA ILE A 428 1.32 9.53 10.58
C ILE A 428 2.04 8.26 10.10
N SER A 429 1.49 7.07 10.35
CA SER A 429 2.11 5.82 9.90
C SER A 429 1.11 4.71 9.65
N CYS A 430 1.33 3.96 8.56
CA CYS A 430 0.62 2.72 8.25
C CYS A 430 1.22 1.48 8.95
N ASN A 431 2.33 1.65 9.69
CA ASN A 431 2.99 0.58 10.42
C ASN A 431 3.31 1.01 11.86
N PRO A 432 2.41 0.73 12.82
CA PRO A 432 2.59 1.14 14.22
C PRO A 432 3.84 0.58 14.91
N GLU A 433 4.36 -0.58 14.46
CA GLU A 433 5.57 -1.18 15.04
C GLU A 433 6.83 -0.36 14.74
N THR A 434 7.00 0.04 13.47
CA THR A 434 8.13 0.93 13.10
C THR A 434 7.93 2.33 13.66
N GLN A 435 6.70 2.79 13.75
CA GLN A 435 6.38 4.07 14.37
C GLN A 435 6.74 4.08 15.86
N ALA A 436 6.42 3.03 16.61
CA ALA A 436 6.78 2.92 18.04
C ALA A 436 8.29 2.95 18.25
N ARG A 437 9.08 2.25 17.40
CA ARG A 437 10.54 2.33 17.39
C ARG A 437 11.04 3.75 17.18
N ASP A 438 10.51 4.45 16.19
CA ASP A 438 10.92 5.81 15.85
C ASP A 438 10.52 6.81 16.95
N VAL A 439 9.36 6.60 17.58
CA VAL A 439 8.88 7.38 18.73
C VAL A 439 9.77 7.15 19.96
N GLU A 440 10.18 5.91 20.25
CA GLU A 440 11.14 5.60 21.31
C GLU A 440 12.47 6.35 21.11
N PHE A 441 12.92 6.42 19.85
CA PHE A 441 14.10 7.20 19.51
C PHE A 441 13.90 8.71 19.75
N LEU A 442 12.76 9.29 19.30
CA LEU A 442 12.44 10.70 19.54
C LEU A 442 12.33 11.02 21.04
N ASP A 443 11.76 10.12 21.85
CA ASP A 443 11.71 10.24 23.31
C ASP A 443 13.13 10.32 23.90
N SER A 444 14.05 9.47 23.44
CA SER A 444 15.45 9.47 23.87
C SER A 444 16.23 10.75 23.57
N ILE A 445 15.72 11.58 22.64
CA ILE A 445 16.34 12.87 22.24
C ILE A 445 15.50 14.09 22.62
N GLY A 446 14.53 13.93 23.54
CA GLY A 446 13.83 15.03 24.19
C GLY A 446 12.46 15.39 23.63
N TYR A 447 11.79 14.49 22.89
CA TYR A 447 10.40 14.65 22.42
C TYR A 447 9.49 13.62 23.05
N ALA A 448 8.49 14.06 23.78
CA ALA A 448 7.53 13.19 24.48
C ALA A 448 6.21 13.07 23.74
N VAL A 449 5.59 11.90 23.82
CA VAL A 449 4.25 11.64 23.27
C VAL A 449 3.19 12.42 24.02
N VAL A 450 2.39 13.22 23.30
CA VAL A 450 1.26 13.98 23.87
C VAL A 450 -0.10 13.45 23.42
N ALA A 451 -0.17 12.75 22.29
CA ALA A 451 -1.38 12.08 21.82
C ALA A 451 -1.07 10.91 20.88
N VAL A 452 -1.88 9.88 20.94
CA VAL A 452 -1.89 8.75 20.01
C VAL A 452 -3.32 8.56 19.50
N GLN A 453 -3.54 8.70 18.19
CA GLN A 453 -4.85 8.53 17.58
C GLN A 453 -4.81 7.47 16.47
N PRO A 454 -5.25 6.24 16.74
CA PRO A 454 -5.38 5.22 15.70
C PRO A 454 -6.62 5.45 14.84
N VAL A 455 -6.51 5.07 13.56
CA VAL A 455 -7.58 5.16 12.55
C VAL A 455 -7.64 3.85 11.76
N ASP A 456 -8.82 3.30 11.58
CA ASP A 456 -9.01 2.11 10.75
C ASP A 456 -9.20 2.49 9.27
N MET A 457 -8.08 2.69 8.56
CA MET A 457 -8.06 2.98 7.13
C MET A 457 -8.42 1.76 6.27
N PHE A 458 -8.17 0.54 6.79
CA PHE A 458 -8.29 -0.71 6.05
C PHE A 458 -9.16 -1.72 6.81
N PRO A 459 -10.49 -1.48 6.89
CA PRO A 459 -11.42 -2.46 7.45
C PRO A 459 -11.22 -3.88 6.87
N HIS A 460 -11.45 -4.89 7.69
CA HIS A 460 -11.30 -6.31 7.35
C HIS A 460 -9.86 -6.78 7.10
N THR A 461 -8.86 -5.97 7.43
CA THR A 461 -7.44 -6.31 7.39
C THR A 461 -6.79 -6.07 8.76
N ASP A 462 -5.52 -6.47 8.93
CA ASP A 462 -4.75 -6.21 10.16
C ASP A 462 -4.07 -4.83 10.16
N HIS A 463 -4.15 -4.07 9.07
CA HIS A 463 -3.51 -2.77 8.94
C HIS A 463 -4.20 -1.72 9.81
N ILE A 464 -3.39 -0.86 10.41
CA ILE A 464 -3.83 0.27 11.24
C ILE A 464 -3.04 1.49 10.79
N GLU A 465 -3.70 2.60 10.57
CA GLU A 465 -3.05 3.91 10.53
C GLU A 465 -3.02 4.48 11.93
N CYS A 466 -1.91 5.10 12.30
CA CYS A 466 -1.78 5.71 13.62
C CYS A 466 -1.13 7.09 13.50
N ILE A 467 -1.68 8.06 14.22
CA ILE A 467 -1.11 9.40 14.35
C ILE A 467 -0.54 9.50 15.75
N VAL A 468 0.74 9.90 15.86
CA VAL A 468 1.39 10.24 17.13
C VAL A 468 1.79 11.70 17.09
N ALA A 469 1.37 12.47 18.07
CA ALA A 469 1.84 13.83 18.28
C ALA A 469 2.86 13.83 19.41
N LEU A 470 3.99 14.52 19.16
CA LEU A 470 5.08 14.68 20.13
C LEU A 470 5.38 16.16 20.31
N GLU A 471 5.78 16.53 21.53
CA GLU A 471 6.22 17.89 21.90
C GLU A 471 7.58 17.83 22.62
N PRO A 472 8.39 18.91 22.60
CA PRO A 472 9.61 18.97 23.39
C PRO A 472 9.32 18.77 24.88
N VAL A 473 10.11 17.98 25.59
CA VAL A 473 9.95 17.69 27.02
C VAL A 473 9.93 18.99 27.85
N ASP A 474 10.77 19.95 27.51
CA ASP A 474 10.86 21.24 28.22
C ASP A 474 9.61 22.11 28.11
N SER A 475 8.74 21.85 27.12
CA SER A 475 7.46 22.54 26.95
C SER A 475 6.34 21.95 27.81
N LEU A 476 6.58 20.78 28.42
CA LEU A 476 5.56 20.05 29.16
C LEU A 476 5.61 20.41 30.65
N SER A 477 4.43 20.50 31.28
CA SER A 477 4.33 20.74 32.71
C SER A 477 5.03 19.62 33.50
N PRO A 478 5.85 19.92 34.52
CA PRO A 478 6.57 18.91 35.33
C PRO A 478 5.64 17.84 35.95
N ASP A 479 4.39 18.21 36.25
CA ASP A 479 3.42 17.31 36.88
C ASP A 479 2.93 16.16 35.96
N ARG A 480 3.22 16.24 34.68
CA ARG A 480 2.76 15.23 33.69
C ARG A 480 3.61 13.94 33.74
N TRP A 481 4.80 14.00 34.33
CA TRP A 481 5.76 12.89 34.40
C TRP A 481 6.00 12.34 35.81
N SER A 482 5.34 12.92 36.83
CA SER A 482 5.37 12.35 38.17
C SER A 482 4.54 11.04 38.18
N LYS A 483 5.18 9.93 37.77
CA LYS A 483 4.72 8.63 38.23
C LYS A 483 4.84 8.68 39.75
N GLU A 484 3.75 8.65 40.48
CA GLU A 484 3.76 8.29 41.89
C GLU A 484 4.39 6.89 41.99
N GLY A 485 5.69 6.84 42.10
CA GLY A 485 6.42 5.67 42.53
C GLY A 485 6.09 5.48 44.00
N GLY A 486 5.04 4.69 44.29
CA GLY A 486 4.91 4.11 45.60
C GLY A 486 6.14 3.29 45.86
N GLU A 487 7.02 3.76 46.75
CA GLU A 487 8.03 2.94 47.40
C GLU A 487 7.28 1.85 48.19
N GLU A 488 7.07 0.69 47.59
CA GLU A 488 6.85 -0.53 48.34
C GLU A 488 8.20 -0.99 48.85
N GLU A 489 8.39 -0.82 50.21
CA GLU A 489 9.47 -1.46 50.95
C GLU A 489 9.49 -2.96 50.65
N ALA A 490 10.57 -3.44 50.07
CA ALA A 490 10.84 -4.87 49.89
C ALA A 490 11.06 -5.53 51.27
N PRO A 491 10.43 -6.66 51.56
CA PRO A 491 10.85 -7.46 52.70
C PRO A 491 12.13 -8.21 52.35
N ASP A 492 13.12 -8.10 53.25
CA ASP A 492 14.33 -8.90 53.28
C ASP A 492 13.98 -10.41 53.27
N ASP A 493 14.48 -11.16 52.32
CA ASP A 493 14.68 -12.60 52.51
C ASP A 493 15.94 -13.09 51.78
N GLU A 494 16.76 -13.76 52.59
CA GLU A 494 18.02 -14.38 52.22
C GLU A 494 17.81 -15.65 51.40
N GLY A 495 18.65 -15.90 50.41
CA GLY A 495 18.84 -17.27 49.90
C GLY A 495 19.17 -17.39 48.41
N THR A 496 20.45 -17.37 48.07
CA THR A 496 20.99 -18.03 46.87
C THR A 496 20.88 -19.56 46.96
N PRO A 497 20.83 -20.35 45.86
CA PRO A 497 21.98 -20.53 45.00
C PRO A 497 21.72 -20.77 43.46
N ASP A 498 22.82 -20.51 42.75
CA ASP A 498 23.38 -21.20 41.56
C ASP A 498 22.58 -21.42 40.25
N ALA A 499 23.10 -20.74 39.28
CA ALA A 499 23.60 -21.15 37.95
C ALA A 499 22.81 -22.17 37.09
N GLU A 500 22.44 -21.75 35.88
CA GLU A 500 22.91 -22.42 34.65
C GLU A 500 22.56 -21.60 33.40
N GLU A 501 23.57 -21.52 32.56
CA GLU A 501 23.55 -20.89 31.23
C GLU A 501 22.60 -21.62 30.26
N ALA A 502 21.83 -20.89 29.44
CA ALA A 502 21.39 -21.37 28.14
C ALA A 502 21.29 -20.23 27.14
N SER A 503 22.24 -20.24 26.24
CA SER A 503 22.33 -19.50 25.02
C SER A 503 21.23 -19.84 24.01
N GLY A 504 20.89 -18.87 23.12
CA GLY A 504 20.34 -19.14 21.81
C GLY A 504 18.91 -18.66 21.58
N GLY A 505 18.74 -17.42 21.21
CA GLY A 505 17.52 -16.92 20.55
C GLY A 505 17.85 -16.54 19.12
N GLU A 506 17.51 -17.41 18.19
CA GLU A 506 17.52 -17.11 16.74
C GLU A 506 16.48 -16.03 16.45
N THR A 507 16.93 -14.96 15.80
CA THR A 507 16.07 -13.93 15.22
C THR A 507 15.46 -14.50 13.95
N ASP A 508 14.15 -14.74 13.94
CA ASP A 508 13.38 -15.04 12.73
C ASP A 508 13.44 -13.84 11.79
N ALA A 509 14.20 -14.00 10.72
CA ALA A 509 14.18 -13.07 9.59
C ALA A 509 12.83 -13.20 8.87
N ALA A 510 12.12 -12.10 8.73
CA ALA A 510 10.87 -12.03 7.96
C ALA A 510 11.10 -12.47 6.51
N ASP A 511 10.23 -13.33 6.00
CA ASP A 511 10.25 -13.86 4.63
C ASP A 511 10.09 -12.70 3.62
N PRO A 512 11.01 -12.53 2.65
CA PRO A 512 10.94 -11.49 1.64
C PRO A 512 9.66 -11.52 0.77
N ALA A 513 8.87 -12.60 0.80
CA ALA A 513 7.59 -12.71 0.12
C ALA A 513 6.48 -11.83 0.77
N ASP A 514 6.54 -11.59 2.08
CA ASP A 514 5.57 -10.74 2.80
C ASP A 514 5.79 -9.25 2.52
N VAL A 515 7.02 -8.84 2.20
CA VAL A 515 7.34 -7.44 1.86
C VAL A 515 6.82 -7.07 0.47
N ALA A 516 6.94 -7.98 -0.51
CA ALA A 516 6.49 -7.73 -1.88
C ALA A 516 4.95 -7.64 -2.00
N ALA A 517 4.21 -8.45 -1.22
CA ALA A 517 2.74 -8.40 -1.21
C ALA A 517 2.19 -7.12 -0.55
N ALA A 518 2.99 -6.45 0.27
CA ALA A 518 2.60 -5.24 0.97
C ALA A 518 2.83 -3.96 0.14
N GLU A 519 3.86 -3.93 -0.72
CA GLU A 519 4.08 -2.84 -1.68
C GLU A 519 3.04 -2.83 -2.82
N GLU A 520 2.37 -3.96 -3.09
CA GLU A 520 1.27 -4.03 -4.07
C GLU A 520 -0.07 -3.51 -3.51
N VAL A 521 -0.19 -3.31 -2.20
CA VAL A 521 -1.46 -2.90 -1.54
C VAL A 521 -1.57 -1.39 -1.36
N GLU A 522 -0.48 -0.64 -1.43
CA GLU A 522 -0.45 0.82 -1.51
C GLU A 522 -0.32 1.29 -2.96
#